data_df8c08de9389e3b0b9bf1332bc3b7508
#
_entry.id   df8c08de9389e3b0b9bf1332bc3b7508
#
_cell.length_a   1.000
_cell.length_b   1.000
_cell.length_c   1.000
_cell.angle_alpha   90.00
_cell.angle_beta   90.00
_cell.angle_gamma   90.00
#
_symmetry.space_group_name_H-M   'P 1'
#
loop_
_entity.id
_entity.type
_entity.pdbx_description
1 polymer ?
#
loop_
_entity_poly.entity_id
_entity_poly.type
_entity_poly.pdbx_seq_one_letter_code
_entity_poly.pdbx_strand_id
1 'polypeptide(L)'
;MILMILKCISLINLVLAIICCMKGIQAKDIYDADHFVMRVSKAACFAGVGGAIVTTILPFLLSSNPPIKYCIMFILMQVGAIYMSAARIPGMDQLEVDGDVIRKTKLFVIQKEWRFQDIDHFESILTVEDKVPNKAIAAYLKAGNRKAFTVHYGVKGYDLFCQRISEENIPILEQEDEDDSPVSR
;
A
#
# COMPACT_ATOMS: atom_id res chain seq x y z
N MET A 1 16.02 -21.17 -25.90
CA MET A 1 14.84 -20.33 -26.23
C MET A 1 14.22 -19.70 -24.98
N ILE A 2 13.74 -20.49 -24.01
CA ILE A 2 13.05 -19.98 -22.78
C ILE A 2 13.90 -18.95 -22.04
N LEU A 3 15.18 -19.24 -21.78
CA LEU A 3 16.06 -18.33 -21.06
C LEU A 3 16.26 -16.98 -21.77
N MET A 4 16.31 -16.98 -23.10
CA MET A 4 16.40 -15.75 -23.89
C MET A 4 15.12 -14.90 -23.75
N ILE A 5 13.96 -15.54 -23.77
CA ILE A 5 12.67 -14.87 -23.55
C ILE A 5 12.61 -14.26 -22.14
N LEU A 6 13.04 -15.00 -21.12
CA LEU A 6 13.10 -14.50 -19.75
C LEU A 6 14.00 -13.26 -19.61
N LYS A 7 15.17 -13.27 -20.26
CA LYS A 7 16.08 -12.11 -20.28
C LYS A 7 15.44 -10.88 -20.92
N CYS A 8 14.76 -11.04 -22.06
CA CYS A 8 14.06 -9.94 -22.72
C CYS A 8 12.91 -9.39 -21.85
N ILE A 9 12.09 -10.27 -21.28
CA ILE A 9 10.99 -9.86 -20.39
C ILE A 9 11.53 -9.10 -19.20
N SER A 10 12.62 -9.57 -18.57
CA SER A 10 13.23 -8.93 -17.41
C SER A 10 13.73 -7.51 -17.71
N LEU A 11 14.35 -7.30 -18.86
CA LEU A 11 14.81 -5.97 -19.26
C LEU A 11 13.63 -5.00 -19.49
N ILE A 12 12.58 -5.48 -20.15
CA ILE A 12 11.36 -4.67 -20.36
C ILE A 12 10.73 -4.31 -19.01
N ASN A 13 10.63 -5.28 -18.10
CA ASN A 13 10.07 -5.08 -16.77
C ASN A 13 10.90 -4.08 -15.93
N LEU A 14 12.22 -4.13 -16.02
CA LEU A 14 13.08 -3.15 -15.35
C LEU A 14 12.81 -1.72 -15.85
N VAL A 15 12.71 -1.53 -17.16
CA VAL A 15 12.40 -0.22 -17.73
C VAL A 15 11.02 0.26 -17.27
N LEU A 16 10.02 -0.62 -17.29
CA LEU A 16 8.67 -0.30 -16.81
C LEU A 16 8.68 0.07 -15.32
N ALA A 17 9.39 -0.68 -14.47
CA ALA A 17 9.51 -0.41 -13.05
C ALA A 17 10.12 0.98 -12.79
N ILE A 18 11.16 1.36 -13.52
CA ILE A 18 11.79 2.68 -13.42
C ILE A 18 10.81 3.79 -13.83
N ILE A 19 10.12 3.63 -14.97
CA ILE A 19 9.13 4.62 -15.44
C ILE A 19 8.00 4.78 -14.43
N CYS A 20 7.48 3.67 -13.90
CA CYS A 20 6.42 3.67 -12.90
C CYS A 20 6.87 4.36 -11.60
N CYS A 21 8.07 4.07 -11.13
CA CYS A 21 8.65 4.69 -9.96
C CYS A 21 8.79 6.22 -10.14
N MET A 22 9.32 6.66 -11.27
CA MET A 22 9.47 8.10 -11.56
C MET A 22 8.13 8.82 -11.54
N LYS A 23 7.10 8.28 -12.21
CA LYS A 23 5.73 8.84 -12.18
C LYS A 23 5.16 8.87 -10.76
N GLY A 24 5.35 7.79 -10.00
CA GLY A 24 4.85 7.70 -8.63
C GLY A 24 5.52 8.71 -7.67
N ILE A 25 6.82 8.98 -7.85
CA ILE A 25 7.55 9.97 -7.04
C ILE A 25 7.10 11.39 -7.34
N GLN A 26 6.75 11.68 -8.58
CA GLN A 26 6.27 13.00 -9.02
C GLN A 26 4.82 13.27 -8.62
N ALA A 27 4.06 12.24 -8.23
CA ALA A 27 2.67 12.41 -7.83
C ALA A 27 2.55 13.33 -6.61
N LYS A 28 1.67 14.34 -6.72
CA LYS A 28 1.34 15.25 -5.64
C LYS A 28 0.40 14.54 -4.66
N ASP A 29 0.72 14.59 -3.37
CA ASP A 29 -0.07 13.92 -2.32
C ASP A 29 -0.94 14.91 -1.53
N ILE A 30 -0.47 16.15 -1.33
CA ILE A 30 -1.16 17.18 -0.54
C ILE A 30 -1.42 18.37 -1.46
N TYR A 31 -2.67 18.75 -1.58
CA TYR A 31 -3.11 19.93 -2.34
C TYR A 31 -3.37 21.10 -1.39
N ASP A 32 -4.18 20.85 -0.34
CA ASP A 32 -4.46 21.74 0.79
C ASP A 32 -4.88 20.90 2.02
N ALA A 33 -5.40 21.55 3.08
CA ALA A 33 -5.82 20.87 4.30
C ALA A 33 -7.05 19.98 4.09
N ASP A 34 -7.94 20.38 3.18
CA ASP A 34 -9.21 19.70 2.89
C ASP A 34 -9.11 18.72 1.72
N HIS A 35 -8.05 18.84 0.90
CA HIS A 35 -7.82 17.96 -0.24
C HIS A 35 -6.42 17.37 -0.23
N PHE A 36 -6.32 16.10 0.09
CA PHE A 36 -5.07 15.35 0.10
C PHE A 36 -5.27 13.88 -0.28
N VAL A 37 -4.19 13.25 -0.73
CA VAL A 37 -4.20 11.86 -1.17
C VAL A 37 -3.15 11.08 -0.39
N MET A 38 -3.59 10.04 0.28
CA MET A 38 -2.74 9.11 1.00
C MET A 38 -2.33 7.96 0.10
N ARG A 39 -1.03 7.78 -0.09
CA ARG A 39 -0.42 6.71 -0.88
C ARG A 39 0.70 6.06 -0.09
N VAL A 40 1.07 4.86 -0.50
CA VAL A 40 2.24 4.15 0.05
C VAL A 40 3.50 5.03 -0.01
N SER A 41 4.46 4.76 0.86
CA SER A 41 5.68 5.56 0.96
C SER A 41 6.50 5.51 -0.35
N LYS A 42 7.30 6.55 -0.60
CA LYS A 42 8.24 6.56 -1.75
C LYS A 42 9.25 5.42 -1.67
N ALA A 43 9.59 4.99 -0.44
CA ALA A 43 10.49 3.86 -0.22
C ALA A 43 9.96 2.57 -0.85
N ALA A 44 8.64 2.34 -0.86
CA ALA A 44 8.04 1.18 -1.51
C ALA A 44 8.30 1.16 -3.03
N CYS A 45 8.24 2.33 -3.69
CA CYS A 45 8.57 2.41 -5.12
C CYS A 45 10.04 2.09 -5.39
N PHE A 46 10.95 2.60 -4.56
CA PHE A 46 12.37 2.26 -4.68
C PHE A 46 12.66 0.78 -4.40
N ALA A 47 11.98 0.19 -3.41
CA ALA A 47 12.06 -1.24 -3.14
C ALA A 47 11.59 -2.08 -4.35
N GLY A 48 10.52 -1.63 -5.03
CA GLY A 48 10.05 -2.25 -6.27
C GLY A 48 11.10 -2.22 -7.38
N VAL A 49 11.76 -1.06 -7.60
CA VAL A 49 12.86 -0.95 -8.58
C VAL A 49 14.05 -1.83 -8.16
N GLY A 50 14.43 -1.84 -6.88
CA GLY A 50 15.46 -2.74 -6.37
C GLY A 50 15.14 -4.21 -6.64
N GLY A 51 13.91 -4.63 -6.39
CA GLY A 51 13.42 -5.97 -6.73
C GLY A 51 13.49 -6.27 -8.24
N ALA A 52 13.13 -5.29 -9.08
CA ALA A 52 13.22 -5.43 -10.53
C ALA A 52 14.68 -5.58 -11.01
N ILE A 53 15.63 -4.86 -10.41
CA ILE A 53 17.06 -5.00 -10.70
C ILE A 53 17.53 -6.42 -10.36
N VAL A 54 17.27 -6.87 -9.13
CA VAL A 54 17.67 -8.21 -8.68
C VAL A 54 17.10 -9.29 -9.58
N THR A 55 15.80 -9.23 -9.87
CA THR A 55 15.14 -10.21 -10.73
C THR A 55 15.60 -10.12 -12.19
N THR A 56 16.08 -8.95 -12.65
CA THR A 56 16.65 -8.81 -14.00
C THR A 56 18.03 -9.47 -14.10
N ILE A 57 18.86 -9.36 -13.08
CA ILE A 57 20.20 -9.95 -13.08
C ILE A 57 20.14 -11.48 -13.03
N LEU A 58 19.18 -12.04 -12.30
CA LEU A 58 19.10 -13.47 -12.04
C LEU A 58 19.13 -14.36 -13.31
N PRO A 59 18.36 -14.11 -14.39
CA PRO A 59 18.43 -14.90 -15.62
C PRO A 59 19.77 -14.83 -16.35
N PHE A 60 20.54 -13.75 -16.13
CA PHE A 60 21.87 -13.64 -16.74
C PHE A 60 22.93 -14.47 -16.01
N LEU A 61 22.70 -14.80 -14.75
CA LEU A 61 23.56 -15.70 -13.97
C LEU A 61 23.26 -17.18 -14.23
N LEU A 62 22.12 -17.51 -14.83
CA LEU A 62 21.76 -18.88 -15.15
C LEU A 62 22.49 -19.34 -16.44
N SER A 63 23.19 -20.47 -16.34
CA SER A 63 23.93 -21.08 -17.46
C SER A 63 23.11 -22.09 -18.28
N SER A 64 21.99 -22.56 -17.73
CA SER A 64 21.11 -23.56 -18.37
C SER A 64 19.64 -23.13 -18.30
N ASN A 65 18.78 -23.78 -19.10
CA ASN A 65 17.34 -23.55 -19.05
C ASN A 65 16.79 -24.05 -17.69
N PRO A 66 16.20 -23.16 -16.88
CA PRO A 66 15.66 -23.54 -15.59
C PRO A 66 14.38 -24.38 -15.74
N PRO A 67 14.08 -25.26 -14.77
CA PRO A 67 12.80 -25.95 -14.70
C PRO A 67 11.61 -24.96 -14.68
N ILE A 68 10.49 -25.35 -15.26
CA ILE A 68 9.31 -24.47 -15.47
C ILE A 68 8.80 -23.84 -14.15
N LYS A 69 8.89 -24.55 -13.02
CA LYS A 69 8.50 -24.03 -11.70
C LYS A 69 9.28 -22.77 -11.31
N TYR A 70 10.57 -22.71 -11.62
CA TYR A 70 11.40 -21.53 -11.34
C TYR A 70 11.07 -20.39 -12.30
N CYS A 71 10.68 -20.71 -13.54
CA CYS A 71 10.22 -19.69 -14.50
C CYS A 71 8.93 -19.00 -14.00
N ILE A 72 7.96 -19.78 -13.48
CA ILE A 72 6.72 -19.25 -12.92
C ILE A 72 7.00 -18.38 -11.70
N MET A 73 7.80 -18.88 -10.74
CA MET A 73 8.18 -18.11 -9.56
C MET A 73 8.87 -16.79 -9.94
N PHE A 74 9.75 -16.83 -10.92
CA PHE A 74 10.45 -15.67 -11.45
C PHE A 74 9.50 -14.64 -12.05
N ILE A 75 8.52 -15.06 -12.84
CA ILE A 75 7.51 -14.16 -13.41
C ILE A 75 6.68 -13.51 -12.29
N LEU A 76 6.28 -14.28 -11.26
CA LEU A 76 5.54 -13.73 -10.12
C LEU A 76 6.35 -12.66 -9.37
N MET A 77 7.65 -12.88 -9.17
CA MET A 77 8.55 -11.88 -8.56
C MET A 77 8.64 -10.61 -9.42
N GLN A 78 8.73 -10.74 -10.74
CA GLN A 78 8.74 -9.61 -11.67
C GLN A 78 7.44 -8.80 -11.60
N VAL A 79 6.29 -9.46 -11.59
CA VAL A 79 4.97 -8.81 -11.44
C VAL A 79 4.89 -8.06 -10.12
N GLY A 80 5.35 -8.67 -9.02
CA GLY A 80 5.40 -8.04 -7.71
C GLY A 80 6.29 -6.78 -7.70
N ALA A 81 7.47 -6.84 -8.31
CA ALA A 81 8.38 -5.71 -8.42
C ALA A 81 7.78 -4.54 -9.20
N ILE A 82 7.09 -4.82 -10.33
CA ILE A 82 6.38 -3.79 -11.10
C ILE A 82 5.24 -3.19 -10.27
N TYR A 83 4.44 -4.03 -9.61
CA TYR A 83 3.33 -3.58 -8.78
C TYR A 83 3.82 -2.61 -7.68
N MET A 84 4.88 -2.98 -6.96
CA MET A 84 5.48 -2.12 -5.92
C MET A 84 6.02 -0.80 -6.51
N SER A 85 6.67 -0.85 -7.67
CA SER A 85 7.17 0.35 -8.36
C SER A 85 6.04 1.28 -8.79
N ALA A 86 4.89 0.72 -9.15
CA ALA A 86 3.72 1.45 -9.62
C ALA A 86 2.78 1.90 -8.50
N ALA A 87 2.98 1.43 -7.26
CA ALA A 87 2.02 1.59 -6.17
C ALA A 87 1.64 3.05 -5.85
N ARG A 88 2.49 4.02 -6.20
CA ARG A 88 2.24 5.46 -6.02
C ARG A 88 1.65 6.17 -7.25
N ILE A 89 1.50 5.50 -8.36
CA ILE A 89 0.89 6.12 -9.55
C ILE A 89 -0.55 6.52 -9.17
N PRO A 90 -1.00 7.75 -9.52
CA PRO A 90 -2.37 8.19 -9.28
C PRO A 90 -3.39 7.15 -9.76
N GLY A 91 -4.31 6.75 -8.89
CA GLY A 91 -5.31 5.72 -9.18
C GLY A 91 -4.87 4.28 -8.97
N MET A 92 -3.59 4.00 -8.67
CA MET A 92 -3.13 2.61 -8.49
C MET A 92 -3.58 2.02 -7.14
N ASP A 93 -3.19 2.66 -6.03
CA ASP A 93 -3.66 2.33 -4.68
C ASP A 93 -3.57 3.59 -3.82
N GLN A 94 -4.71 4.19 -3.55
CA GLN A 94 -4.77 5.45 -2.83
C GLN A 94 -6.07 5.62 -2.07
N LEU A 95 -5.99 6.38 -0.99
CA LEU A 95 -7.13 6.95 -0.28
C LEU A 95 -7.07 8.46 -0.45
N GLU A 96 -8.08 9.03 -1.07
CA GLU A 96 -8.23 10.46 -1.32
C GLU A 96 -9.27 11.03 -0.38
N VAL A 97 -8.94 12.16 0.24
CA VAL A 97 -9.86 12.99 1.04
C VAL A 97 -10.11 14.27 0.28
N ASP A 98 -11.36 14.60 0.06
CA ASP A 98 -11.82 15.79 -0.64
C ASP A 98 -13.01 16.39 0.12
N GLY A 99 -12.72 17.36 1.00
CA GLY A 99 -13.69 17.89 1.96
C GLY A 99 -14.25 16.80 2.88
N ASP A 100 -15.57 16.55 2.77
CA ASP A 100 -16.30 15.54 3.56
C ASP A 100 -16.23 14.11 2.96
N VAL A 101 -15.64 13.97 1.77
CA VAL A 101 -15.69 12.72 1.00
C VAL A 101 -14.36 11.99 1.07
N ILE A 102 -14.42 10.69 1.35
CA ILE A 102 -13.28 9.76 1.35
C ILE A 102 -13.46 8.78 0.21
N ARG A 103 -12.50 8.73 -0.73
CA ARG A 103 -12.51 7.82 -1.88
C ARG A 103 -11.37 6.84 -1.83
N LYS A 104 -11.66 5.55 -1.95
CA LYS A 104 -10.63 4.52 -2.13
C LYS A 104 -10.58 4.10 -3.59
N THR A 105 -9.41 4.28 -4.21
CA THR A 105 -9.16 3.87 -5.58
C THR A 105 -8.10 2.76 -5.59
N LYS A 106 -8.32 1.72 -6.37
CA LYS A 106 -7.36 0.63 -6.58
C LYS A 106 -7.40 0.19 -8.04
N LEU A 107 -6.21 0.01 -8.66
CA LEU A 107 -6.07 -0.38 -10.06
C LEU A 107 -6.90 0.51 -11.01
N PHE A 108 -6.85 1.83 -10.79
CA PHE A 108 -7.57 2.87 -11.57
C PHE A 108 -9.10 2.81 -11.49
N VAL A 109 -9.65 2.00 -10.60
CA VAL A 109 -11.09 1.90 -10.36
C VAL A 109 -11.40 2.43 -8.97
N ILE A 110 -12.35 3.37 -8.87
CA ILE A 110 -12.91 3.80 -7.59
C ILE A 110 -13.66 2.61 -7.01
N GLN A 111 -13.15 2.08 -5.90
CA GLN A 111 -13.77 0.89 -5.30
C GLN A 111 -14.92 1.26 -4.40
N LYS A 112 -14.75 2.34 -3.61
CA LYS A 112 -15.74 2.81 -2.65
C LYS A 112 -15.56 4.28 -2.36
N GLU A 113 -16.67 4.90 -2.00
CA GLU A 113 -16.75 6.26 -1.53
C GLU A 113 -17.56 6.28 -0.23
N TRP A 114 -17.12 7.08 0.75
CA TRP A 114 -17.77 7.30 2.04
C TRP A 114 -17.73 8.77 2.37
N ARG A 115 -18.59 9.20 3.29
CA ARG A 115 -18.49 10.51 3.93
C ARG A 115 -18.04 10.31 5.37
N PHE A 116 -17.38 11.31 5.96
CA PHE A 116 -17.02 11.26 7.38
C PHE A 116 -18.25 11.03 8.27
N GLN A 117 -19.38 11.62 7.93
CA GLN A 117 -20.66 11.43 8.65
C GLN A 117 -21.18 9.97 8.64
N ASP A 118 -20.74 9.13 7.72
CA ASP A 118 -21.13 7.71 7.64
C ASP A 118 -20.28 6.83 8.56
N ILE A 119 -19.17 7.38 9.08
CA ILE A 119 -18.24 6.68 9.96
C ILE A 119 -18.73 6.83 11.39
N ASP A 120 -18.78 5.71 12.11
CA ASP A 120 -19.16 5.65 13.51
C ASP A 120 -17.96 5.95 14.41
N HIS A 121 -16.89 5.20 14.21
CA HIS A 121 -15.66 5.34 14.96
C HIS A 121 -14.46 4.84 14.16
N PHE A 122 -13.27 5.16 14.66
CA PHE A 122 -12.02 4.54 14.23
C PHE A 122 -11.48 3.66 15.36
N GLU A 123 -10.89 2.54 15.01
CA GLU A 123 -10.14 1.70 15.95
C GLU A 123 -8.64 1.83 15.69
N SER A 124 -7.87 2.05 16.74
CA SER A 124 -6.42 1.97 16.68
C SER A 124 -6.00 0.50 16.69
N ILE A 125 -5.36 0.07 15.61
CA ILE A 125 -4.84 -1.30 15.49
C ILE A 125 -3.33 -1.24 15.70
N LEU A 126 -2.86 -1.90 16.76
CA LEU A 126 -1.45 -2.17 16.98
C LEU A 126 -1.15 -3.58 16.45
N THR A 127 -0.48 -3.67 15.32
CA THR A 127 0.01 -4.97 14.83
C THR A 127 1.50 -5.03 15.11
N VAL A 128 1.92 -6.00 15.93
CA VAL A 128 3.34 -6.27 16.16
C VAL A 128 3.79 -7.29 15.12
N GLU A 129 4.25 -6.82 13.97
CA GLU A 129 4.96 -7.66 12.99
C GLU A 129 6.47 -7.42 13.18
N ASP A 130 7.23 -8.49 13.38
CA ASP A 130 8.71 -8.49 13.46
C ASP A 130 9.33 -7.47 14.44
N LYS A 131 8.73 -7.27 15.64
CA LYS A 131 9.18 -6.34 16.69
C LYS A 131 9.10 -4.85 16.31
N VAL A 132 8.49 -4.49 15.21
CA VAL A 132 8.21 -3.10 14.85
C VAL A 132 6.71 -2.85 15.03
N PRO A 133 6.30 -1.94 15.94
CA PRO A 133 4.89 -1.61 16.11
C PRO A 133 4.37 -0.94 14.83
N ASN A 134 3.52 -1.63 14.11
CA ASN A 134 2.85 -1.09 12.93
C ASN A 134 1.50 -0.54 13.39
N LYS A 135 1.43 0.76 13.59
CA LYS A 135 0.18 1.44 13.96
C LYS A 135 -0.69 1.66 12.72
N ALA A 136 -1.95 1.34 12.83
CA ALA A 136 -2.94 1.63 11.82
C ALA A 136 -4.25 2.06 12.48
N ILE A 137 -5.08 2.79 11.76
CA ILE A 137 -6.46 3.08 12.18
C ILE A 137 -7.43 2.46 11.19
N ALA A 138 -8.44 1.80 11.68
CA ALA A 138 -9.53 1.21 10.89
C ALA A 138 -10.80 2.00 11.07
N ALA A 139 -11.46 2.36 9.98
CA ALA A 139 -12.75 3.05 9.98
C ALA A 139 -13.89 2.04 10.03
N TYR A 140 -14.88 2.29 10.88
CA TYR A 140 -16.11 1.49 10.99
C TYR A 140 -17.34 2.34 10.65
N LEU A 141 -18.27 1.75 9.91
CA LEU A 141 -19.48 2.44 9.43
C LEU A 141 -20.62 2.33 10.46
N LYS A 142 -21.39 3.41 10.62
CA LYS A 142 -22.64 3.44 11.40
C LYS A 142 -23.62 2.35 10.97
N ALA A 143 -23.69 2.09 9.66
CA ALA A 143 -24.54 1.04 9.11
C ALA A 143 -23.90 -0.35 9.27
N GLY A 144 -24.21 -1.03 10.37
CA GLY A 144 -23.91 -2.44 10.59
C GLY A 144 -22.50 -2.73 11.12
N ASN A 145 -21.82 -1.77 11.72
CA ASN A 145 -20.51 -1.91 12.35
C ASN A 145 -19.49 -2.66 11.44
N ARG A 146 -19.47 -2.29 10.14
CA ARG A 146 -18.60 -2.92 9.15
C ARG A 146 -17.36 -2.08 8.95
N LYS A 147 -16.21 -2.75 8.95
CA LYS A 147 -14.94 -2.14 8.59
C LYS A 147 -14.98 -1.62 7.15
N ALA A 148 -14.75 -0.32 6.97
CA ALA A 148 -14.73 0.35 5.68
C ALA A 148 -13.35 0.25 5.03
N PHE A 149 -12.32 0.75 5.73
CA PHE A 149 -10.94 0.79 5.25
C PHE A 149 -9.97 0.85 6.44
N THR A 150 -8.69 0.73 6.13
CA THR A 150 -7.59 0.89 7.11
C THR A 150 -6.58 1.87 6.56
N VAL A 151 -6.04 2.72 7.41
CA VAL A 151 -4.97 3.67 7.13
C VAL A 151 -3.77 3.33 8.01
N HIS A 152 -2.63 3.09 7.40
CA HIS A 152 -1.40 2.77 8.13
C HIS A 152 -0.64 4.04 8.52
N TYR A 153 -0.05 4.01 9.71
CA TYR A 153 0.88 5.06 10.15
C TYR A 153 2.05 5.18 9.19
N GLY A 154 2.58 6.41 9.03
CA GLY A 154 3.71 6.67 8.13
C GLY A 154 3.34 6.86 6.66
N VAL A 155 2.07 6.70 6.29
CA VAL A 155 1.56 7.15 5.00
C VAL A 155 1.52 8.67 4.99
N LYS A 156 2.02 9.29 3.92
CA LYS A 156 1.99 10.76 3.80
C LYS A 156 0.53 11.26 3.80
N GLY A 157 0.23 12.26 4.62
CA GLY A 157 -1.13 12.76 4.83
C GLY A 157 -1.85 12.13 6.03
N TYR A 158 -1.21 11.18 6.75
CA TYR A 158 -1.78 10.56 7.94
C TYR A 158 -2.14 11.59 9.02
N ASP A 159 -1.24 12.56 9.27
CA ASP A 159 -1.46 13.60 10.29
C ASP A 159 -2.66 14.50 9.92
N LEU A 160 -2.77 14.89 8.65
CA LEU A 160 -3.94 15.65 8.15
C LEU A 160 -5.23 14.83 8.30
N PHE A 161 -5.16 13.54 8.04
CA PHE A 161 -6.30 12.64 8.21
C PHE A 161 -6.75 12.55 9.68
N CYS A 162 -5.81 12.42 10.62
CA CYS A 162 -6.10 12.43 12.05
C CYS A 162 -6.67 13.79 12.51
N GLN A 163 -6.16 14.89 11.95
CA GLN A 163 -6.72 16.22 12.21
C GLN A 163 -8.17 16.30 11.75
N ARG A 164 -8.50 15.85 10.53
CA ARG A 164 -9.88 15.81 10.03
C ARG A 164 -10.81 14.95 10.89
N ILE A 165 -10.35 13.77 11.34
CA ILE A 165 -11.11 12.93 12.27
C ILE A 165 -11.46 13.70 13.55
N SER A 166 -10.51 14.47 14.07
CA SER A 166 -10.71 15.30 15.28
C SER A 166 -11.70 16.44 15.02
N GLU A 167 -11.60 17.13 13.88
CA GLU A 167 -12.52 18.20 13.48
C GLU A 167 -13.97 17.72 13.32
N GLU A 168 -14.15 16.51 12.78
CA GLU A 168 -15.46 15.86 12.63
C GLU A 168 -15.97 15.23 13.95
N ASN A 169 -15.19 15.32 15.05
CA ASN A 169 -15.51 14.74 16.36
C ASN A 169 -15.80 13.22 16.31
N ILE A 170 -15.14 12.48 15.44
CA ILE A 170 -15.30 11.03 15.34
C ILE A 170 -14.37 10.38 16.37
N PRO A 171 -14.87 9.50 17.26
CA PRO A 171 -14.03 8.87 18.28
C PRO A 171 -13.01 7.91 17.68
N ILE A 172 -11.80 7.91 18.26
CA ILE A 172 -10.78 6.90 18.01
C ILE A 172 -10.71 6.01 19.23
N LEU A 173 -11.11 4.75 19.09
CA LEU A 173 -11.07 3.74 20.15
C LEU A 173 -9.69 3.08 20.14
N GLU A 174 -9.04 3.04 21.30
CA GLU A 174 -7.83 2.22 21.47
C GLU A 174 -8.26 0.79 21.71
N GLN A 175 -7.68 -0.16 21.00
CA GLN A 175 -7.88 -1.57 21.26
C GLN A 175 -7.14 -1.88 22.57
N GLU A 176 -7.88 -2.16 23.65
CA GLU A 176 -7.30 -2.67 24.88
C GLU A 176 -6.61 -3.99 24.57
N ASP A 177 -5.32 -4.10 24.88
CA ASP A 177 -4.58 -5.37 24.75
C ASP A 177 -5.25 -6.40 25.72
N GLU A 178 -5.95 -7.37 25.15
CA GLU A 178 -6.59 -8.50 25.86
C GLU A 178 -5.54 -9.48 26.44
N ASP A 179 -4.36 -9.04 26.83
CA ASP A 179 -3.24 -9.89 27.26
C ASP A 179 -2.88 -9.72 28.75
N ASP A 180 -3.89 -9.51 29.60
CA ASP A 180 -3.74 -9.67 31.05
C ASP A 180 -4.62 -10.85 31.56
N SER A 181 -4.47 -12.01 30.96
CA SER A 181 -4.87 -13.25 31.60
C SER A 181 -3.84 -13.58 32.68
N PRO A 182 -4.17 -13.52 34.00
CA PRO A 182 -3.24 -13.95 35.02
C PRO A 182 -2.99 -15.44 34.85
N VAL A 183 -1.74 -15.77 34.48
CA VAL A 183 -1.24 -17.15 34.53
C VAL A 183 -1.47 -17.66 35.95
N SER A 184 -2.51 -18.43 36.13
CA SER A 184 -2.75 -19.18 37.36
C SER A 184 -1.61 -20.19 37.55
N ARG A 185 -0.84 -19.95 38.60
CA ARG A 185 0.16 -20.89 39.13
C ARG A 185 -0.53 -22.06 39.82
#